data_08a3d1a0073ecfe73ede9913de584773
#
_entry.id   08a3d1a0073ecfe73ede9913de584773
#
_cell.length_a   1.000
_cell.length_b   1.000
_cell.length_c   1.000
_cell.angle_alpha   90.00
_cell.angle_beta   90.00
_cell.angle_gamma   90.00
#
_symmetry.space_group_name_H-M   'P 1'
#
loop_
_entity.id
_entity.type
_entity.pdbx_description
1 polymer ?
#
loop_
_entity_poly.entity_id
_entity_poly.type
_entity_poly.pdbx_seq_one_letter_code
_entity_poly.pdbx_strand_id
1 'polypeptide(L)'
;MAAGLWAGFAPALSAQVELRAIWGTSPTDVWVVGEAPAALHWDGQAWNEMPFGLSRPGTLNGVWASGPRDVFAVGAGGAVLHFDGGSWSRMTVPTDRDLVAVAGRSASDVYALAQSSSDREAPQLLHYDGHSWTATALPLPFRANGLALPGRDVVVAGFAYFDPQPRERRQAGVVARFSAGAWATAGWDGQKVADPVAGAAGWTGVSAAGATLLLFGEREDGTAAIATSSGGAWTLVPPAASAMSRTQVRWVTLAGDATPVALYEGGGFARYAGGSWVVVSAQADMMRMMYGQQPQPGATPEQQQQEAARQQQLMAQLQANPMLMAVRMQAFDLSRALAVWGTSANDFFVTTGEGRIVHVVGDQATIAYDAACADPASAGANPICQALQAKQ
;
A
#
# COMPACT_ATOMS: atom_id res chain seq x y z
N MET A 1 -37.67 -22.77 -14.60
CA MET A 1 -37.97 -22.50 -13.18
C MET A 1 -36.83 -23.09 -12.36
N ALA A 2 -35.88 -22.27 -11.99
CA ALA A 2 -34.96 -22.50 -10.89
C ALA A 2 -34.41 -21.12 -10.49
N ALA A 3 -35.29 -20.33 -9.86
CA ALA A 3 -34.90 -19.15 -9.10
C ALA A 3 -34.84 -19.60 -7.63
N GLY A 4 -33.78 -19.30 -6.97
CA GLY A 4 -33.76 -19.40 -5.51
C GLY A 4 -32.50 -20.04 -4.98
N LEU A 5 -31.71 -19.20 -4.38
CA LEU A 5 -31.00 -19.28 -3.11
C LEU A 5 -29.69 -18.47 -3.14
N TRP A 6 -29.85 -17.17 -3.34
CA TRP A 6 -28.91 -16.21 -2.78
C TRP A 6 -29.52 -15.68 -1.49
N ALA A 7 -29.57 -16.53 -0.45
CA ALA A 7 -29.85 -16.06 0.89
C ALA A 7 -28.60 -15.36 1.41
N GLY A 8 -28.74 -14.06 1.69
CA GLY A 8 -27.69 -13.19 2.11
C GLY A 8 -26.99 -13.69 3.39
N PHE A 9 -25.72 -13.94 3.29
CA PHE A 9 -24.81 -13.78 4.40
C PHE A 9 -24.55 -12.27 4.54
N ALA A 10 -25.37 -11.61 5.36
CA ALA A 10 -24.96 -10.34 5.92
C ALA A 10 -23.79 -10.66 6.86
N PRO A 11 -22.57 -10.12 6.65
CA PRO A 11 -21.53 -10.25 7.65
C PRO A 11 -22.02 -9.55 8.92
N ALA A 12 -21.91 -10.23 10.06
CA ALA A 12 -22.03 -9.56 11.35
C ALA A 12 -21.08 -8.37 11.31
N LEU A 13 -21.57 -7.18 11.65
CA LEU A 13 -20.80 -5.96 11.83
C LEU A 13 -19.87 -6.13 13.04
N SER A 14 -18.80 -6.91 12.90
CA SER A 14 -17.60 -6.71 13.70
C SER A 14 -17.01 -5.37 13.26
N ALA A 15 -16.62 -4.52 14.20
CA ALA A 15 -15.96 -3.25 13.90
C ALA A 15 -14.86 -3.53 12.87
N GLN A 16 -14.99 -2.95 11.67
CA GLN A 16 -14.02 -3.16 10.61
C GLN A 16 -12.72 -2.51 11.06
N VAL A 17 -11.72 -3.31 11.33
CA VAL A 17 -10.38 -2.86 11.71
C VAL A 17 -9.62 -2.50 10.44
N GLU A 18 -9.36 -1.22 10.18
CA GLU A 18 -8.55 -0.81 9.04
C GLU A 18 -7.06 -1.05 9.30
N LEU A 19 -6.42 -1.82 8.43
CA LEU A 19 -4.97 -2.03 8.42
C LEU A 19 -4.34 -1.02 7.44
N ARG A 20 -3.89 0.12 7.97
CA ARG A 20 -3.60 1.33 7.19
C ARG A 20 -2.20 1.38 6.59
N ALA A 21 -1.23 0.77 7.24
CA ALA A 21 0.15 0.83 6.80
C ALA A 21 0.86 -0.51 6.96
N ILE A 22 1.78 -0.78 6.04
CA ILE A 22 2.61 -1.97 6.00
C ILE A 22 4.04 -1.60 5.64
N TRP A 23 5.00 -2.22 6.30
CA TRP A 23 6.42 -2.09 6.02
C TRP A 23 7.16 -3.36 6.40
N GLY A 24 8.18 -3.73 5.65
CA GLY A 24 9.04 -4.86 5.98
C GLY A 24 10.51 -4.58 5.71
N THR A 25 11.36 -5.25 6.44
CA THR A 25 12.81 -5.23 6.22
C THR A 25 13.28 -6.43 5.41
N SER A 26 12.47 -7.50 5.38
CA SER A 26 12.70 -8.72 4.59
C SER A 26 11.36 -9.46 4.35
N PRO A 27 11.32 -10.49 3.48
CA PRO A 27 10.13 -11.33 3.28
C PRO A 27 9.64 -12.03 4.56
N THR A 28 10.48 -12.12 5.59
CA THR A 28 10.19 -12.76 6.87
C THR A 28 10.14 -11.79 8.05
N ASP A 29 10.10 -10.48 7.77
CA ASP A 29 10.00 -9.43 8.79
C ASP A 29 9.14 -8.30 8.24
N VAL A 30 7.81 -8.40 8.46
CA VAL A 30 6.83 -7.45 7.95
C VAL A 30 5.91 -6.98 9.08
N TRP A 31 5.72 -5.68 9.17
CA TRP A 31 4.92 -5.01 10.19
C TRP A 31 3.71 -4.32 9.58
N VAL A 32 2.57 -4.44 10.25
CA VAL A 32 1.30 -3.80 9.87
C VAL A 32 0.72 -3.07 11.07
N VAL A 33 0.22 -1.86 10.84
CA VAL A 33 -0.49 -1.04 11.82
C VAL A 33 -1.76 -0.42 11.24
N GLY A 34 -2.64 0.05 12.12
CA GLY A 34 -3.89 0.69 11.71
C GLY A 34 -4.74 1.09 12.91
N GLU A 35 -6.01 0.71 12.89
CA GLU A 35 -6.98 0.99 13.98
C GLU A 35 -6.99 -0.11 15.05
N ALA A 36 -6.22 -1.16 14.87
CA ALA A 36 -6.14 -2.29 15.80
C ALA A 36 -5.44 -1.91 17.12
N PRO A 37 -5.74 -2.58 18.23
CA PRO A 37 -5.08 -2.36 19.52
C PRO A 37 -3.64 -2.89 19.57
N ALA A 38 -3.18 -3.54 18.52
CA ALA A 38 -1.87 -4.14 18.39
C ALA A 38 -1.30 -3.90 16.98
N ALA A 39 0.02 -3.89 16.85
CA ALA A 39 0.65 -4.11 15.56
C ALA A 39 0.57 -5.61 15.20
N LEU A 40 0.63 -5.92 13.91
CA LEU A 40 0.82 -7.28 13.43
C LEU A 40 2.24 -7.43 12.92
N HIS A 41 2.90 -8.51 13.28
CA HIS A 41 4.25 -8.84 12.84
C HIS A 41 4.29 -10.22 12.17
N TRP A 42 4.74 -10.27 10.94
CA TRP A 42 5.03 -11.49 10.20
C TRP A 42 6.50 -11.89 10.44
N ASP A 43 6.71 -13.06 11.02
CA ASP A 43 8.03 -13.61 11.33
C ASP A 43 8.57 -14.62 10.30
N GLY A 44 7.88 -14.72 9.15
CA GLY A 44 8.16 -15.69 8.10
C GLY A 44 7.35 -16.98 8.23
N GLN A 45 6.62 -17.17 9.33
CA GLN A 45 5.79 -18.36 9.58
C GLN A 45 4.35 -17.99 9.93
N ALA A 46 4.17 -16.98 10.79
CA ALA A 46 2.85 -16.57 11.27
C ALA A 46 2.75 -15.06 11.45
N TRP A 47 1.52 -14.53 11.38
CA TRP A 47 1.19 -13.19 11.83
C TRP A 47 0.95 -13.18 13.32
N ASN A 48 1.81 -12.47 14.06
CA ASN A 48 1.77 -12.35 15.51
C ASN A 48 1.23 -10.99 15.91
N GLU A 49 0.28 -10.96 16.85
CA GLU A 49 -0.18 -9.71 17.44
C GLU A 49 0.85 -9.19 18.44
N MET A 50 1.24 -7.93 18.28
CA MET A 50 2.20 -7.22 19.13
C MET A 50 1.48 -6.08 19.87
N PRO A 51 0.88 -6.36 21.05
CA PRO A 51 0.07 -5.38 21.77
C PRO A 51 0.85 -4.12 22.12
N PHE A 52 0.24 -2.95 21.89
CA PHE A 52 0.90 -1.68 22.22
C PHE A 52 1.08 -1.45 23.74
N GLY A 53 0.30 -2.14 24.57
CA GLY A 53 0.34 -1.95 26.03
C GLY A 53 -0.14 -0.55 26.48
N LEU A 54 -0.72 0.22 25.59
CA LEU A 54 -1.18 1.58 25.80
C LEU A 54 -2.72 1.64 25.79
N SER A 55 -3.28 2.43 26.70
CA SER A 55 -4.75 2.52 26.87
C SER A 55 -5.47 3.03 25.63
N ARG A 56 -4.82 3.85 24.78
CA ARG A 56 -5.34 4.38 23.51
C ARG A 56 -4.16 4.77 22.62
N PRO A 57 -3.65 3.87 21.78
CA PRO A 57 -2.58 4.22 20.85
C PRO A 57 -3.03 5.27 19.80
N GLY A 58 -4.34 5.37 19.53
CA GLY A 58 -4.89 6.15 18.43
C GLY A 58 -4.86 5.38 17.11
N THR A 59 -5.39 5.97 16.05
CA THR A 59 -5.26 5.45 14.69
C THR A 59 -3.82 5.65 14.21
N LEU A 60 -3.16 4.57 13.80
CA LEU A 60 -1.82 4.61 13.24
C LEU A 60 -1.89 4.59 11.71
N ASN A 61 -1.22 5.55 11.08
CA ASN A 61 -1.29 5.81 9.63
C ASN A 61 -0.01 5.41 8.90
N GLY A 62 1.09 5.19 9.62
CA GLY A 62 2.36 4.82 9.03
C GLY A 62 3.17 3.90 9.95
N VAL A 63 3.96 3.02 9.35
CA VAL A 63 4.93 2.15 10.02
C VAL A 63 6.21 2.07 9.20
N TRP A 64 7.33 2.07 9.89
CA TRP A 64 8.66 1.85 9.33
C TRP A 64 9.53 1.12 10.36
N ALA A 65 10.43 0.26 9.88
CA ALA A 65 11.36 -0.48 10.73
C ALA A 65 12.77 -0.46 10.14
N SER A 66 13.77 -0.38 10.98
CA SER A 66 15.16 -0.64 10.61
C SER A 66 15.52 -2.13 10.75
N GLY A 67 14.69 -2.88 11.46
CA GLY A 67 14.80 -4.31 11.72
C GLY A 67 13.69 -4.79 12.65
N PRO A 68 13.66 -6.11 12.97
CA PRO A 68 12.56 -6.72 13.73
C PRO A 68 12.48 -6.27 15.20
N ARG A 69 13.43 -5.48 15.66
CA ARG A 69 13.52 -4.98 17.05
C ARG A 69 13.59 -3.46 17.14
N ASP A 70 13.35 -2.77 16.04
CA ASP A 70 13.39 -1.31 15.98
C ASP A 70 12.35 -0.82 14.98
N VAL A 71 11.16 -0.51 15.49
CA VAL A 71 9.97 -0.17 14.66
C VAL A 71 9.34 1.12 15.14
N PHE A 72 9.07 2.01 14.20
CA PHE A 72 8.37 3.27 14.44
C PHE A 72 6.98 3.20 13.81
N ALA A 73 5.95 3.54 14.59
CA ALA A 73 4.58 3.67 14.13
C ALA A 73 4.06 5.07 14.45
N VAL A 74 3.44 5.72 13.47
CA VAL A 74 2.99 7.10 13.59
C VAL A 74 1.51 7.25 13.25
N GLY A 75 0.83 8.25 13.84
CA GLY A 75 -0.60 8.38 13.61
C GLY A 75 -1.23 9.67 14.11
N ALA A 76 -2.51 9.58 14.42
CA ALA A 76 -3.35 10.71 14.80
C ALA A 76 -2.87 11.42 16.06
N GLY A 77 -3.04 12.75 16.10
CA GLY A 77 -2.72 13.58 17.26
C GLY A 77 -1.25 13.56 17.64
N GLY A 78 -0.33 13.51 16.67
CA GLY A 78 1.11 13.44 16.91
C GLY A 78 1.55 12.14 17.57
N ALA A 79 0.81 11.04 17.41
CA ALA A 79 1.21 9.76 17.97
C ALA A 79 2.48 9.25 17.28
N VAL A 80 3.52 8.99 18.05
CA VAL A 80 4.72 8.25 17.65
C VAL A 80 4.96 7.16 18.68
N LEU A 81 4.93 5.91 18.22
CA LEU A 81 5.22 4.73 19.00
C LEU A 81 6.53 4.12 18.49
N HIS A 82 7.36 3.66 19.42
CA HIS A 82 8.61 2.98 19.13
C HIS A 82 8.64 1.62 19.80
N PHE A 83 8.97 0.57 19.06
CA PHE A 83 9.21 -0.78 19.53
C PHE A 83 10.72 -1.04 19.61
N ASP A 84 11.21 -1.39 20.79
CA ASP A 84 12.63 -1.62 21.08
C ASP A 84 13.06 -3.10 21.00
N GLY A 85 12.16 -3.94 20.50
CA GLY A 85 12.34 -5.41 20.48
C GLY A 85 11.76 -6.13 21.69
N GLY A 86 11.26 -5.40 22.69
CA GLY A 86 10.64 -5.95 23.89
C GLY A 86 9.25 -5.36 24.15
N SER A 87 9.10 -4.05 23.95
CA SER A 87 7.87 -3.34 24.24
C SER A 87 7.71 -2.10 23.37
N TRP A 88 6.45 -1.65 23.22
CA TRP A 88 6.13 -0.38 22.61
C TRP A 88 6.15 0.74 23.65
N SER A 89 6.74 1.86 23.30
CA SER A 89 6.72 3.08 24.10
C SER A 89 6.30 4.28 23.25
N ARG A 90 5.65 5.27 23.89
CA ARG A 90 5.26 6.51 23.22
C ARG A 90 6.40 7.51 23.30
N MET A 91 6.79 8.06 22.15
CA MET A 91 7.80 9.12 22.06
C MET A 91 7.16 10.50 22.13
N THR A 92 7.88 11.47 22.70
CA THR A 92 7.48 12.88 22.70
C THR A 92 7.91 13.53 21.39
N VAL A 93 6.97 14.21 20.74
CA VAL A 93 7.20 14.96 19.49
C VAL A 93 6.72 16.40 19.63
N PRO A 94 7.31 17.37 18.90
CA PRO A 94 6.95 18.79 19.00
C PRO A 94 5.74 19.16 18.12
N THR A 95 4.75 18.29 18.02
CA THR A 95 3.50 18.53 17.26
C THR A 95 2.35 17.68 17.80
N ASP A 96 1.13 18.17 17.67
CA ASP A 96 -0.12 17.44 17.91
C ASP A 96 -0.89 17.13 16.61
N ARG A 97 -0.28 17.43 15.45
CA ARG A 97 -0.88 17.18 14.14
C ARG A 97 -0.87 15.71 13.81
N ASP A 98 -1.82 15.29 13.00
CA ASP A 98 -1.86 13.93 12.46
C ASP A 98 -0.62 13.64 11.62
N LEU A 99 0.10 12.58 11.99
CA LEU A 99 1.22 12.05 11.23
C LEU A 99 0.68 11.07 10.19
N VAL A 100 1.00 11.29 8.92
CA VAL A 100 0.43 10.54 7.78
C VAL A 100 1.41 9.57 7.14
N ALA A 101 2.71 9.74 7.37
CA ALA A 101 3.74 8.85 6.85
C ALA A 101 4.97 8.86 7.76
N VAL A 102 5.73 7.77 7.75
CA VAL A 102 7.04 7.62 8.39
C VAL A 102 7.97 6.85 7.47
N ALA A 103 9.22 7.26 7.42
CA ALA A 103 10.28 6.58 6.68
C ALA A 103 11.63 6.84 7.37
N GLY A 104 12.56 5.91 7.28
CA GLY A 104 13.88 6.06 7.87
C GLY A 104 14.98 5.47 7.01
N ARG A 105 16.22 5.79 7.37
CA ARG A 105 17.42 5.18 6.81
C ARG A 105 18.16 4.33 7.84
N SER A 106 17.96 4.65 9.11
CA SER A 106 18.52 3.93 10.26
C SER A 106 17.68 4.23 11.51
N ALA A 107 17.93 3.51 12.60
CA ALA A 107 17.33 3.75 13.91
C ALA A 107 17.50 5.19 14.46
N SER A 108 18.47 5.94 13.94
CA SER A 108 18.77 7.33 14.32
C SER A 108 18.62 8.34 13.18
N ASP A 109 17.95 7.96 12.10
CA ASP A 109 17.65 8.86 10.98
C ASP A 109 16.27 8.53 10.43
N VAL A 110 15.22 8.98 11.16
CA VAL A 110 13.81 8.68 10.87
C VAL A 110 13.05 9.98 10.67
N TYR A 111 12.22 9.99 9.64
CA TYR A 111 11.39 11.13 9.27
C TYR A 111 9.92 10.78 9.39
N ALA A 112 9.12 11.71 9.89
CA ALA A 112 7.66 11.60 9.89
C ALA A 112 7.04 12.86 9.27
N LEU A 113 5.94 12.67 8.56
CA LEU A 113 5.25 13.74 7.87
C LEU A 113 3.97 14.09 8.61
N ALA A 114 3.90 15.32 9.14
CA ALA A 114 2.72 15.85 9.78
C ALA A 114 1.88 16.65 8.78
N GLN A 115 0.60 16.29 8.68
CA GLN A 115 -0.36 16.94 7.82
C GLN A 115 -0.66 18.36 8.33
N SER A 116 -0.95 19.27 7.43
CA SER A 116 -1.47 20.58 7.80
C SER A 116 -2.94 20.50 8.20
N SER A 117 -3.35 21.35 9.15
CA SER A 117 -4.73 21.45 9.58
C SER A 117 -5.62 22.20 8.58
N SER A 118 -5.01 22.92 7.62
CA SER A 118 -5.70 23.67 6.58
C SER A 118 -4.86 23.78 5.30
N ASP A 119 -5.50 24.08 4.17
CA ASP A 119 -4.85 24.28 2.87
C ASP A 119 -3.93 25.53 2.82
N ARG A 120 -3.97 26.37 3.86
CA ARG A 120 -3.17 27.61 3.95
C ARG A 120 -1.95 27.45 4.84
N GLU A 121 -1.81 26.32 5.48
CA GLU A 121 -0.73 26.03 6.40
C GLU A 121 0.21 24.99 5.81
N ALA A 122 1.52 25.23 5.92
CA ALA A 122 2.51 24.27 5.46
C ALA A 122 2.50 23.01 6.33
N PRO A 123 2.62 21.81 5.74
CA PRO A 123 2.86 20.59 6.50
C PRO A 123 4.22 20.67 7.20
N GLN A 124 4.45 19.79 8.17
CA GLN A 124 5.72 19.72 8.89
C GLN A 124 6.42 18.40 8.61
N LEU A 125 7.72 18.48 8.41
CA LEU A 125 8.59 17.31 8.42
C LEU A 125 9.24 17.21 9.81
N LEU A 126 9.02 16.08 10.48
CA LEU A 126 9.70 15.73 11.70
C LEU A 126 10.92 14.90 11.38
N HIS A 127 12.01 15.10 12.12
CA HIS A 127 13.23 14.31 12.02
C HIS A 127 13.67 13.83 13.39
N TYR A 128 13.94 12.55 13.52
CA TYR A 128 14.53 11.90 14.69
C TYR A 128 16.01 11.62 14.44
N ASP A 129 16.86 12.13 15.31
CA ASP A 129 18.32 12.04 15.23
C ASP A 129 18.93 10.91 16.10
N GLY A 130 18.09 10.02 16.62
CA GLY A 130 18.46 8.99 17.58
C GLY A 130 18.26 9.41 19.04
N HIS A 131 17.95 10.68 19.31
CA HIS A 131 17.78 11.22 20.68
C HIS A 131 16.46 11.97 20.83
N SER A 132 16.12 12.81 19.86
CA SER A 132 14.95 13.68 19.91
C SER A 132 14.34 13.93 18.54
N TRP A 133 13.05 14.25 18.54
CA TRP A 133 12.33 14.70 17.36
C TRP A 133 12.38 16.21 17.25
N THR A 134 12.71 16.70 16.08
CA THR A 134 12.61 18.11 15.68
C THR A 134 11.59 18.26 14.57
N ALA A 135 10.92 19.43 14.47
CA ALA A 135 9.94 19.69 13.41
C ALA A 135 10.36 20.91 12.61
N THR A 136 10.24 20.81 11.29
CA THR A 136 10.50 21.90 10.33
C THR A 136 9.31 22.04 9.40
N ALA A 137 8.81 23.26 9.21
CA ALA A 137 7.77 23.52 8.22
C ALA A 137 8.31 23.34 6.79
N LEU A 138 7.51 22.78 5.90
CA LEU A 138 7.84 22.69 4.49
C LEU A 138 7.75 24.09 3.82
N PRO A 139 8.35 24.27 2.64
CA PRO A 139 8.53 25.59 2.05
C PRO A 139 7.25 26.29 1.60
N LEU A 140 6.15 25.56 1.44
CA LEU A 140 4.87 26.11 1.00
C LEU A 140 3.67 25.33 1.55
N PRO A 141 2.48 25.95 1.62
CA PRO A 141 1.25 25.29 2.00
C PRO A 141 0.80 24.28 0.91
N PHE A 142 0.60 23.03 1.30
CA PHE A 142 -0.03 22.01 0.47
C PHE A 142 -0.46 20.82 1.33
N ARG A 143 -1.33 19.99 0.79
CA ARG A 143 -1.71 18.74 1.43
C ARG A 143 -0.68 17.67 1.09
N ALA A 144 0.11 17.29 2.07
CA ALA A 144 1.17 16.30 1.90
C ALA A 144 0.62 14.89 2.15
N ASN A 145 0.80 13.98 1.18
CA ASN A 145 0.21 12.65 1.21
C ASN A 145 1.26 11.53 1.29
N GLY A 146 2.49 11.80 0.87
CA GLY A 146 3.52 10.77 0.83
C GLY A 146 4.90 11.30 1.15
N LEU A 147 5.74 10.41 1.71
CA LEU A 147 7.12 10.66 2.11
C LEU A 147 7.99 9.52 1.59
N ALA A 148 9.09 9.86 0.94
CA ALA A 148 10.10 8.91 0.48
C ALA A 148 11.52 9.44 0.68
N LEU A 149 12.47 8.54 0.88
CA LEU A 149 13.86 8.85 1.19
C LEU A 149 14.82 8.24 0.16
N PRO A 150 14.87 8.77 -1.09
CA PRO A 150 15.80 8.27 -2.10
C PRO A 150 17.23 8.71 -1.77
N GLY A 151 18.10 7.75 -1.43
CA GLY A 151 19.48 8.05 -1.03
C GLY A 151 19.54 8.99 0.18
N ARG A 152 20.13 10.19 -0.01
CA ARG A 152 20.23 11.22 1.05
C ARG A 152 19.11 12.26 1.02
N ASP A 153 18.31 12.25 -0.03
CA ASP A 153 17.25 13.24 -0.19
C ASP A 153 16.00 12.86 0.60
N VAL A 154 15.17 13.86 0.89
CA VAL A 154 13.81 13.69 1.40
C VAL A 154 12.85 14.20 0.35
N VAL A 155 11.87 13.40 -0.03
CA VAL A 155 10.85 13.77 -1.01
C VAL A 155 9.47 13.67 -0.38
N VAL A 156 8.71 14.75 -0.46
CA VAL A 156 7.32 14.84 -0.02
C VAL A 156 6.46 15.16 -1.24
N ALA A 157 5.41 14.37 -1.44
CA ALA A 157 4.47 14.59 -2.53
C ALA A 157 3.04 14.80 -2.01
N GLY A 158 2.26 15.56 -2.78
CA GLY A 158 0.89 15.88 -2.44
C GLY A 158 0.25 16.81 -3.44
N PHE A 159 -0.65 17.66 -2.99
CA PHE A 159 -1.32 18.65 -3.85
C PHE A 159 -1.63 19.93 -3.10
N ALA A 160 -1.65 21.03 -3.85
CA ALA A 160 -2.12 22.33 -3.39
C ALA A 160 -3.44 22.71 -4.07
N TYR A 161 -4.23 23.51 -3.37
CA TYR A 161 -5.37 24.20 -3.98
C TYR A 161 -4.96 25.61 -4.37
N PHE A 162 -5.43 26.06 -5.52
CA PHE A 162 -5.23 27.42 -5.99
C PHE A 162 -6.47 27.90 -6.75
N ASP A 163 -6.64 29.21 -6.80
CA ASP A 163 -7.77 29.86 -7.46
C ASP A 163 -7.25 30.64 -8.67
N PRO A 164 -7.20 30.04 -9.87
CA PRO A 164 -6.73 30.74 -11.09
C PRO A 164 -7.64 31.89 -11.51
N GLN A 165 -8.92 31.83 -11.13
CA GLN A 165 -9.92 32.86 -11.33
C GLN A 165 -10.90 32.91 -10.13
N PRO A 166 -11.57 34.04 -9.86
CA PRO A 166 -12.57 34.10 -8.81
C PRO A 166 -13.64 33.01 -8.96
N ARG A 167 -13.80 32.19 -7.91
CA ARG A 167 -14.72 31.05 -7.82
C ARG A 167 -14.31 29.79 -8.60
N GLU A 168 -13.10 29.71 -9.12
CA GLU A 168 -12.57 28.53 -9.77
C GLU A 168 -11.44 27.94 -8.91
N ARG A 169 -11.75 26.93 -8.10
CA ARG A 169 -10.76 26.23 -7.27
C ARG A 169 -10.22 25.03 -8.03
N ARG A 170 -8.91 24.99 -8.24
CA ARG A 170 -8.21 23.88 -8.89
C ARG A 170 -7.20 23.23 -7.95
N GLN A 171 -6.78 22.05 -8.30
CA GLN A 171 -5.69 21.34 -7.65
C GLN A 171 -4.47 21.30 -8.56
N ALA A 172 -3.28 21.33 -7.95
CA ALA A 172 -2.01 21.08 -8.63
C ALA A 172 -1.15 20.16 -7.80
N GLY A 173 -0.53 19.18 -8.45
CA GLY A 173 0.44 18.30 -7.82
C GLY A 173 1.65 19.08 -7.32
N VAL A 174 2.14 18.72 -6.13
CA VAL A 174 3.32 19.30 -5.49
C VAL A 174 4.31 18.21 -5.17
N VAL A 175 5.56 18.43 -5.52
CA VAL A 175 6.69 17.62 -5.07
C VAL A 175 7.71 18.54 -4.43
N ALA A 176 7.94 18.38 -3.13
CA ALA A 176 8.99 19.07 -2.39
C ALA A 176 10.15 18.12 -2.15
N ARG A 177 11.37 18.49 -2.56
CA ARG A 177 12.58 17.72 -2.40
C ARG A 177 13.60 18.49 -1.59
N PHE A 178 14.06 17.92 -0.49
CA PHE A 178 15.18 18.42 0.28
C PHE A 178 16.45 17.68 -0.16
N SER A 179 17.42 18.42 -0.66
CA SER A 179 18.68 17.90 -1.15
C SER A 179 19.78 18.94 -0.88
N ALA A 180 20.96 18.49 -0.46
CA ALA A 180 22.12 19.35 -0.21
C ALA A 180 21.83 20.55 0.74
N GLY A 181 20.93 20.39 1.70
CA GLY A 181 20.60 21.42 2.69
C GLY A 181 19.52 22.43 2.27
N ALA A 182 18.92 22.27 1.09
CA ALA A 182 17.91 23.18 0.57
C ALA A 182 16.67 22.44 0.06
N TRP A 183 15.52 23.11 0.16
CA TRP A 183 14.27 22.66 -0.44
C TRP A 183 14.14 23.18 -1.87
N ALA A 184 13.74 22.30 -2.78
CA ALA A 184 13.25 22.65 -4.11
C ALA A 184 11.83 22.09 -4.28
N THR A 185 10.97 22.84 -4.95
CA THR A 185 9.60 22.43 -5.24
C THR A 185 9.39 22.30 -6.74
N ALA A 186 8.58 21.32 -7.13
CA ALA A 186 8.14 21.11 -8.48
C ALA A 186 6.60 20.91 -8.48
N GLY A 187 5.96 21.22 -9.60
CA GLY A 187 4.51 21.35 -9.67
C GLY A 187 4.08 22.76 -9.25
N TRP A 188 3.26 22.88 -8.23
CA TRP A 188 2.88 24.18 -7.68
C TRP A 188 4.00 24.80 -6.82
N ASP A 189 4.47 25.98 -7.19
CA ASP A 189 5.55 26.71 -6.50
C ASP A 189 5.05 27.81 -5.53
N GLY A 190 3.73 27.88 -5.32
CA GLY A 190 3.08 28.91 -4.52
C GLY A 190 2.53 30.09 -5.33
N GLN A 191 2.88 30.20 -6.62
CA GLN A 191 2.43 31.26 -7.54
C GLN A 191 1.91 30.73 -8.86
N LYS A 192 2.54 29.71 -9.40
CA LYS A 192 2.20 29.09 -10.69
C LYS A 192 2.39 27.58 -10.66
N VAL A 193 1.75 26.88 -11.58
CA VAL A 193 2.01 25.47 -11.82
C VAL A 193 3.21 25.36 -12.75
N ALA A 194 4.36 24.99 -12.18
CA ALA A 194 5.54 24.57 -12.94
C ALA A 194 5.61 23.05 -12.89
N ASP A 195 4.85 22.38 -13.73
CA ASP A 195 4.66 20.93 -13.63
C ASP A 195 5.83 20.16 -14.27
N PRO A 196 6.59 19.37 -13.51
CA PRO A 196 7.55 18.43 -14.10
C PRO A 196 6.85 17.24 -14.77
N VAL A 197 5.57 17.04 -14.47
CA VAL A 197 4.75 15.96 -15.02
C VAL A 197 3.41 16.54 -15.43
N ALA A 198 3.36 17.06 -16.65
CA ALA A 198 2.23 17.78 -17.19
C ALA A 198 0.89 17.06 -16.96
N GLY A 199 -0.08 17.77 -16.38
CA GLY A 199 -1.46 17.33 -16.22
C GLY A 199 -1.79 16.57 -14.95
N ALA A 200 -0.89 16.49 -13.95
CA ALA A 200 -1.25 15.93 -12.66
C ALA A 200 -2.01 16.95 -11.80
N ALA A 201 -3.27 16.66 -11.49
CA ALA A 201 -4.09 17.46 -10.58
C ALA A 201 -3.66 17.27 -9.11
N GLY A 202 -3.11 16.11 -8.76
CA GLY A 202 -2.62 15.87 -7.41
C GLY A 202 -1.85 14.56 -7.29
N TRP A 203 -0.88 14.55 -6.38
CA TRP A 203 -0.17 13.32 -6.02
C TRP A 203 -0.78 12.71 -4.77
N THR A 204 -1.21 11.45 -4.89
CA THR A 204 -1.76 10.65 -3.79
C THR A 204 -0.64 10.05 -2.94
N GLY A 205 0.51 9.75 -3.56
CA GLY A 205 1.63 9.17 -2.85
C GLY A 205 2.95 9.25 -3.63
N VAL A 206 4.02 8.94 -2.91
CA VAL A 206 5.36 8.75 -3.44
C VAL A 206 5.99 7.53 -2.80
N SER A 207 6.70 6.74 -3.57
CA SER A 207 7.50 5.62 -3.08
C SER A 207 8.91 5.67 -3.65
N ALA A 208 9.86 5.02 -2.97
CA ALA A 208 11.23 4.92 -3.40
C ALA A 208 11.73 3.47 -3.28
N ALA A 209 12.51 3.04 -4.26
CA ALA A 209 13.31 1.83 -4.19
C ALA A 209 14.74 2.19 -4.66
N GLY A 210 15.66 2.25 -3.72
CA GLY A 210 17.00 2.79 -3.96
C GLY A 210 16.96 4.25 -4.41
N ALA A 211 17.48 4.55 -5.60
CA ALA A 211 17.47 5.88 -6.20
C ALA A 211 16.22 6.14 -7.07
N THR A 212 15.42 5.12 -7.33
CA THR A 212 14.21 5.23 -8.15
C THR A 212 13.06 5.74 -7.30
N LEU A 213 12.41 6.78 -7.80
CA LEU A 213 11.18 7.34 -7.24
C LEU A 213 10.00 6.99 -8.13
N LEU A 214 8.84 6.82 -7.54
CA LEU A 214 7.56 6.75 -8.22
C LEU A 214 6.59 7.70 -7.57
N LEU A 215 5.93 8.53 -8.38
CA LEU A 215 4.79 9.34 -8.01
C LEU A 215 3.52 8.67 -8.56
N PHE A 216 2.50 8.65 -7.74
CA PHE A 216 1.16 8.21 -8.12
C PHE A 216 0.13 9.28 -7.74
N GLY A 217 -0.80 9.54 -8.64
CA GLY A 217 -1.84 10.54 -8.43
C GLY A 217 -2.91 10.49 -9.50
N GLU A 218 -3.62 11.59 -9.64
CA GLU A 218 -4.76 11.74 -10.55
C GLU A 218 -4.55 12.97 -11.44
N ARG A 219 -5.04 12.88 -12.67
CA ARG A 219 -5.13 14.00 -13.61
C ARG A 219 -6.46 14.72 -13.50
N GLU A 220 -6.55 15.89 -14.10
CA GLU A 220 -7.80 16.68 -14.13
C GLU A 220 -8.98 15.93 -14.80
N ASP A 221 -8.70 15.00 -15.70
CA ASP A 221 -9.70 14.17 -16.37
C ASP A 221 -10.10 12.91 -15.56
N GLY A 222 -9.58 12.77 -14.32
CA GLY A 222 -9.84 11.62 -13.46
C GLY A 222 -9.03 10.36 -13.82
N THR A 223 -8.09 10.46 -14.78
CA THR A 223 -7.22 9.32 -15.10
C THR A 223 -6.01 9.28 -14.18
N ALA A 224 -5.46 8.07 -13.97
CA ALA A 224 -4.27 7.90 -13.15
C ALA A 224 -3.06 8.61 -13.77
N ALA A 225 -2.31 9.34 -12.93
CA ALA A 225 -1.00 9.90 -13.24
C ALA A 225 0.07 9.06 -12.55
N ILE A 226 0.98 8.49 -13.32
CA ILE A 226 2.10 7.70 -12.79
C ILE A 226 3.38 8.24 -13.42
N ALA A 227 4.37 8.55 -12.59
CA ALA A 227 5.67 9.02 -13.05
C ALA A 227 6.80 8.37 -12.27
N THR A 228 7.88 8.05 -12.94
CA THR A 228 9.11 7.53 -12.31
C THR A 228 10.27 8.47 -12.58
N SER A 229 11.24 8.49 -11.67
CA SER A 229 12.49 9.22 -11.82
C SER A 229 13.64 8.39 -11.27
N SER A 230 14.72 8.30 -12.05
CA SER A 230 15.98 7.72 -11.61
C SER A 230 17.07 8.73 -11.94
N GLY A 231 17.37 9.64 -10.98
CA GLY A 231 18.43 10.65 -11.16
C GLY A 231 17.97 12.04 -11.62
N GLY A 232 16.68 12.40 -11.44
CA GLY A 232 16.22 13.79 -11.54
C GLY A 232 15.15 14.09 -12.59
N ALA A 233 15.23 13.53 -13.79
CA ALA A 233 14.17 13.70 -14.80
C ALA A 233 13.00 12.75 -14.51
N TRP A 234 11.77 13.25 -14.68
CA TRP A 234 10.55 12.45 -14.55
C TRP A 234 10.14 11.87 -15.90
N THR A 235 9.82 10.59 -15.89
CA THR A 235 9.29 9.86 -17.04
C THR A 235 7.86 9.40 -16.72
N LEU A 236 6.93 9.73 -17.60
CA LEU A 236 5.55 9.24 -17.49
C LEU A 236 5.51 7.74 -17.76
N VAL A 237 4.89 7.00 -16.84
CA VAL A 237 4.52 5.61 -17.07
C VAL A 237 3.11 5.61 -17.64
N PRO A 238 2.89 5.11 -18.87
CA PRO A 238 1.56 5.06 -19.44
C PRO A 238 0.62 4.29 -18.50
N PRO A 239 -0.59 4.78 -18.22
CA PRO A 239 -1.58 3.97 -17.51
C PRO A 239 -1.89 2.72 -18.33
N ALA A 240 -2.30 1.63 -17.69
CA ALA A 240 -2.65 0.36 -18.35
C ALA A 240 -3.92 0.53 -19.20
N ALA A 241 -3.79 1.17 -20.36
CA ALA A 241 -4.89 1.82 -21.08
C ALA A 241 -5.85 0.88 -21.80
N SER A 242 -5.47 -0.33 -22.19
CA SER A 242 -6.32 -1.11 -23.12
C SER A 242 -7.18 -2.19 -22.47
N ALA A 243 -6.78 -2.70 -21.31
CA ALA A 243 -7.54 -3.73 -20.60
C ALA A 243 -8.46 -3.17 -19.49
N MET A 244 -8.35 -1.85 -19.19
CA MET A 244 -8.90 -1.26 -17.96
C MET A 244 -9.54 0.12 -18.17
N SER A 245 -10.13 0.37 -19.32
CA SER A 245 -10.74 1.67 -19.70
C SER A 245 -11.87 2.15 -18.76
N ARG A 246 -12.20 1.41 -17.73
CA ARG A 246 -13.21 1.75 -16.70
C ARG A 246 -12.78 1.45 -15.27
N THR A 247 -11.56 1.01 -15.03
CA THR A 247 -11.11 0.63 -13.67
C THR A 247 -10.13 1.66 -13.17
N GLN A 248 -10.50 2.37 -12.12
CA GLN A 248 -9.63 3.35 -11.48
C GLN A 248 -8.47 2.63 -10.79
N VAL A 249 -7.26 3.12 -11.02
CA VAL A 249 -6.08 2.69 -10.27
C VAL A 249 -6.18 3.27 -8.86
N ARG A 250 -6.19 2.42 -7.86
CA ARG A 250 -6.32 2.83 -6.44
C ARG A 250 -5.00 3.15 -5.79
N TRP A 251 -3.98 2.38 -6.12
CA TRP A 251 -2.67 2.49 -5.50
C TRP A 251 -1.58 2.08 -6.47
N VAL A 252 -0.47 2.80 -6.47
CA VAL A 252 0.76 2.39 -7.17
C VAL A 252 1.94 2.58 -6.24
N THR A 253 2.82 1.60 -6.18
CA THR A 253 4.05 1.67 -5.40
C THR A 253 5.20 1.01 -6.17
N LEU A 254 6.43 1.26 -5.73
CA LEU A 254 7.58 0.47 -6.15
C LEU A 254 7.73 -0.72 -5.21
N ALA A 255 7.84 -1.91 -5.78
CA ALA A 255 8.37 -3.06 -5.06
C ALA A 255 9.87 -2.87 -4.76
N GLY A 256 10.44 -3.68 -3.88
CA GLY A 256 11.85 -3.56 -3.51
C GLY A 256 12.83 -3.71 -4.68
N ASP A 257 12.43 -4.38 -5.75
CA ASP A 257 13.16 -4.50 -7.03
C ASP A 257 12.96 -3.29 -7.98
N ALA A 258 12.37 -2.20 -7.49
CA ALA A 258 12.00 -0.99 -8.22
C ALA A 258 10.96 -1.20 -9.35
N THR A 259 10.26 -2.32 -9.38
CA THR A 259 9.17 -2.56 -10.32
C THR A 259 7.88 -1.91 -9.84
N PRO A 260 7.19 -1.09 -10.66
CA PRO A 260 5.89 -0.54 -10.29
C PRO A 260 4.82 -1.64 -10.18
N VAL A 261 4.08 -1.61 -9.08
CA VAL A 261 2.90 -2.46 -8.82
C VAL A 261 1.70 -1.56 -8.63
N ALA A 262 0.62 -1.83 -9.35
CA ALA A 262 -0.64 -1.10 -9.28
C ALA A 262 -1.78 -1.98 -8.78
N LEU A 263 -2.65 -1.44 -7.92
CA LEU A 263 -3.88 -2.08 -7.47
C LEU A 263 -5.09 -1.36 -8.09
N TYR A 264 -6.15 -2.12 -8.37
CA TYR A 264 -7.31 -1.63 -9.11
C TYR A 264 -8.62 -1.73 -8.33
N GLU A 265 -9.52 -0.79 -8.55
CA GLU A 265 -10.82 -0.73 -7.88
C GLU A 265 -11.71 -1.95 -8.17
N GLY A 266 -11.58 -2.56 -9.34
CA GLY A 266 -12.32 -3.78 -9.72
C GLY A 266 -11.73 -5.09 -9.17
N GLY A 267 -10.76 -4.99 -8.29
CA GLY A 267 -10.00 -6.15 -7.77
C GLY A 267 -8.88 -6.60 -8.71
N GLY A 268 -7.78 -7.06 -8.10
CA GLY A 268 -6.58 -7.47 -8.83
C GLY A 268 -5.46 -6.44 -8.78
N PHE A 269 -4.38 -6.77 -9.45
CA PHE A 269 -3.16 -5.96 -9.48
C PHE A 269 -2.50 -6.04 -10.87
N ALA A 270 -1.57 -5.14 -11.13
CA ALA A 270 -0.71 -5.22 -12.31
C ALA A 270 0.73 -4.88 -11.96
N ARG A 271 1.65 -5.41 -12.74
CA ARG A 271 3.09 -5.14 -12.69
C ARG A 271 3.52 -4.48 -13.98
N TYR A 272 4.37 -3.47 -13.89
CA TYR A 272 4.92 -2.82 -15.06
C TYR A 272 6.23 -3.49 -15.45
N ALA A 273 6.22 -4.25 -16.54
CA ALA A 273 7.39 -4.99 -17.02
C ALA A 273 7.50 -4.87 -18.55
N GLY A 274 8.72 -4.70 -19.05
CA GLY A 274 8.97 -4.63 -20.49
C GLY A 274 8.25 -3.49 -21.22
N GLY A 275 7.99 -2.37 -20.53
CA GLY A 275 7.29 -1.21 -21.12
C GLY A 275 5.76 -1.32 -21.13
N SER A 276 5.19 -2.34 -20.51
CA SER A 276 3.73 -2.55 -20.45
C SER A 276 3.27 -3.08 -19.09
N TRP A 277 1.97 -2.92 -18.79
CA TRP A 277 1.36 -3.47 -17.61
C TRP A 277 0.86 -4.90 -17.85
N VAL A 278 1.30 -5.82 -17.01
CA VAL A 278 0.79 -7.19 -16.94
C VAL A 278 -0.25 -7.26 -15.83
N VAL A 279 -1.50 -7.46 -16.23
CA VAL A 279 -2.65 -7.45 -15.31
C VAL A 279 -2.94 -8.85 -14.78
N VAL A 280 -3.14 -8.95 -13.47
CA VAL A 280 -3.59 -10.15 -12.77
C VAL A 280 -4.87 -9.83 -12.02
N SER A 281 -5.96 -10.52 -12.35
CA SER A 281 -7.26 -10.32 -11.72
C SER A 281 -7.94 -11.64 -11.41
N ALA A 282 -8.93 -11.63 -10.52
CA ALA A 282 -9.75 -12.79 -10.24
C ALA A 282 -10.37 -13.38 -11.51
N GLN A 283 -10.83 -12.53 -12.43
CA GLN A 283 -11.39 -12.98 -13.70
C GLN A 283 -10.34 -13.64 -14.58
N ALA A 284 -9.15 -13.06 -14.70
CA ALA A 284 -8.04 -13.64 -15.45
C ALA A 284 -7.58 -14.97 -14.84
N ASP A 285 -7.52 -15.06 -13.51
CA ASP A 285 -7.18 -16.28 -12.79
C ASP A 285 -8.25 -17.37 -13.01
N MET A 286 -9.52 -17.02 -12.95
CA MET A 286 -10.63 -17.95 -13.24
C MET A 286 -10.60 -18.42 -14.70
N MET A 287 -10.33 -17.53 -15.65
CA MET A 287 -10.19 -17.89 -17.07
C MET A 287 -9.01 -18.84 -17.28
N ARG A 288 -7.87 -18.60 -16.62
CA ARG A 288 -6.73 -19.53 -16.64
C ARG A 288 -7.10 -20.91 -16.06
N MET A 289 -7.86 -20.94 -14.98
CA MET A 289 -8.33 -22.20 -14.39
C MET A 289 -9.28 -22.98 -15.30
N MET A 290 -10.21 -22.27 -15.97
CA MET A 290 -11.20 -22.92 -16.83
C MET A 290 -10.66 -23.36 -18.18
N TYR A 291 -9.78 -22.57 -18.80
CA TYR A 291 -9.34 -22.76 -20.18
C TYR A 291 -7.85 -23.14 -20.32
N GLY A 292 -7.13 -23.21 -19.21
CA GLY A 292 -5.68 -23.45 -19.20
C GLY A 292 -4.86 -22.18 -19.45
N GLN A 293 -3.60 -22.22 -19.02
CA GLN A 293 -2.63 -21.24 -19.50
C GLN A 293 -2.29 -21.56 -20.95
N GLN A 294 -2.28 -20.54 -21.80
CA GLN A 294 -1.66 -20.71 -23.10
C GLN A 294 -0.18 -21.05 -22.88
N PRO A 295 0.34 -22.10 -23.54
CA PRO A 295 1.74 -22.47 -23.38
C PRO A 295 2.63 -21.26 -23.62
N GLN A 296 3.56 -21.00 -22.72
CA GLN A 296 4.57 -19.95 -22.90
C GLN A 296 5.31 -20.20 -24.21
N PRO A 297 5.55 -19.19 -25.04
CA PRO A 297 6.37 -19.38 -26.23
C PRO A 297 7.73 -20.00 -25.85
N GLY A 298 8.01 -21.22 -26.33
CA GLY A 298 9.22 -21.94 -26.02
C GLY A 298 9.14 -22.94 -24.87
N ALA A 299 7.97 -23.16 -24.24
CA ALA A 299 7.79 -24.19 -23.21
C ALA A 299 8.00 -25.59 -23.80
N THR A 300 8.78 -26.42 -23.10
CA THR A 300 9.02 -27.80 -23.49
C THR A 300 7.76 -28.68 -23.30
N PRO A 301 7.62 -29.82 -24.04
CA PRO A 301 6.50 -30.75 -23.84
C PRO A 301 6.34 -31.22 -22.38
N GLU A 302 7.45 -31.39 -21.65
CA GLU A 302 7.44 -31.78 -20.24
C GLU A 302 6.88 -30.67 -19.35
N GLN A 303 7.26 -29.40 -19.59
CA GLN A 303 6.72 -28.27 -18.88
C GLN A 303 5.22 -28.10 -19.11
N GLN A 304 4.76 -28.28 -20.36
CA GLN A 304 3.33 -28.25 -20.70
C GLN A 304 2.55 -29.39 -20.00
N GLN A 305 3.12 -30.55 -19.90
CA GLN A 305 2.49 -31.72 -19.24
C GLN A 305 2.42 -31.52 -17.70
N GLN A 306 3.48 -30.98 -17.09
CA GLN A 306 3.48 -30.64 -15.67
C GLN A 306 2.42 -29.56 -15.33
N GLU A 307 2.30 -28.52 -16.15
CA GLU A 307 1.31 -27.46 -15.96
C GLU A 307 -0.11 -28.01 -16.11
N ALA A 308 -0.37 -28.84 -17.10
CA ALA A 308 -1.67 -29.52 -17.29
C ALA A 308 -2.04 -30.41 -16.10
N ALA A 309 -1.09 -31.18 -15.57
CA ALA A 309 -1.30 -32.00 -14.39
C ALA A 309 -1.61 -31.20 -13.15
N ARG A 310 -0.87 -30.10 -12.92
CA ARG A 310 -1.11 -29.14 -11.82
C ARG A 310 -2.51 -28.50 -11.90
N GLN A 311 -2.93 -28.17 -13.12
CA GLN A 311 -4.24 -27.59 -13.37
C GLN A 311 -5.36 -28.59 -13.10
N GLN A 312 -5.22 -29.84 -13.55
CA GLN A 312 -6.19 -30.91 -13.23
C GLN A 312 -6.32 -31.12 -11.72
N GLN A 313 -5.20 -31.13 -10.98
CA GLN A 313 -5.21 -31.28 -9.54
C GLN A 313 -5.92 -30.09 -8.84
N LEU A 314 -5.66 -28.86 -9.31
CA LEU A 314 -6.34 -27.65 -8.78
C LEU A 314 -7.85 -27.72 -9.03
N MET A 315 -8.28 -28.09 -10.24
CA MET A 315 -9.70 -28.22 -10.57
C MET A 315 -10.39 -29.31 -9.74
N ALA A 316 -9.73 -30.43 -9.51
CA ALA A 316 -10.24 -31.48 -8.63
C ALA A 316 -10.42 -31.00 -7.18
N GLN A 317 -9.47 -30.21 -6.66
CA GLN A 317 -9.56 -29.60 -5.32
C GLN A 317 -10.71 -28.60 -5.23
N LEU A 318 -10.91 -27.75 -6.24
CA LEU A 318 -11.98 -26.77 -6.28
C LEU A 318 -13.37 -27.42 -6.38
N GLN A 319 -13.48 -28.52 -7.15
CA GLN A 319 -14.72 -29.31 -7.23
C GLN A 319 -15.03 -30.02 -5.90
N ALA A 320 -14.00 -30.53 -5.22
CA ALA A 320 -14.15 -31.17 -3.92
C ALA A 320 -14.50 -30.19 -2.81
N ASN A 321 -14.07 -28.94 -2.92
CA ASN A 321 -14.33 -27.88 -1.95
C ASN A 321 -14.68 -26.54 -2.63
N PRO A 322 -15.98 -26.29 -2.95
CA PRO A 322 -16.42 -25.05 -3.57
C PRO A 322 -16.09 -23.79 -2.75
N MET A 323 -15.92 -23.93 -1.42
CA MET A 323 -15.54 -22.85 -0.53
C MET A 323 -14.15 -22.30 -0.82
N LEU A 324 -13.21 -23.13 -1.28
CA LEU A 324 -11.88 -22.67 -1.69
C LEU A 324 -11.96 -21.67 -2.84
N MET A 325 -12.90 -21.84 -3.76
CA MET A 325 -13.12 -20.88 -4.84
C MET A 325 -13.57 -19.52 -4.31
N ALA A 326 -14.52 -19.49 -3.38
CA ALA A 326 -14.99 -18.24 -2.79
C ALA A 326 -13.86 -17.50 -2.04
N VAL A 327 -13.05 -18.21 -1.24
CA VAL A 327 -11.90 -17.65 -0.52
C VAL A 327 -10.86 -17.11 -1.51
N ARG A 328 -10.58 -17.84 -2.60
CA ARG A 328 -9.64 -17.40 -3.63
C ARG A 328 -10.13 -16.15 -4.36
N MET A 329 -11.41 -16.08 -4.71
CA MET A 329 -12.00 -14.89 -5.32
C MET A 329 -11.94 -13.67 -4.39
N GLN A 330 -12.18 -13.87 -3.09
CA GLN A 330 -12.06 -12.81 -2.09
C GLN A 330 -10.62 -12.31 -1.90
N ALA A 331 -9.62 -13.16 -2.11
CA ALA A 331 -8.22 -12.74 -2.07
C ALA A 331 -7.85 -11.74 -3.18
N PHE A 332 -8.59 -11.75 -4.28
CA PHE A 332 -8.42 -10.76 -5.36
C PHE A 332 -9.26 -9.51 -5.18
N ASP A 333 -10.15 -9.46 -4.17
CA ASP A 333 -10.89 -8.23 -3.86
C ASP A 333 -9.99 -7.23 -3.13
N LEU A 334 -9.20 -6.51 -3.90
CA LEU A 334 -8.31 -5.45 -3.45
C LEU A 334 -8.93 -4.05 -3.61
N SER A 335 -10.25 -3.98 -3.78
CA SER A 335 -10.99 -2.72 -3.97
C SER A 335 -10.86 -1.77 -2.78
N ARG A 336 -10.58 -2.30 -1.58
CA ARG A 336 -10.34 -1.55 -0.35
C ARG A 336 -8.89 -1.63 0.13
N ALA A 337 -7.94 -1.85 -0.78
CA ALA A 337 -6.53 -1.82 -0.46
C ALA A 337 -6.11 -0.46 0.10
N LEU A 338 -5.34 -0.48 1.18
CA LEU A 338 -4.86 0.70 1.89
C LEU A 338 -3.35 0.87 1.76
N ALA A 339 -2.59 -0.22 1.76
CA ALA A 339 -1.15 -0.16 1.62
C ALA A 339 -0.58 -1.44 0.97
N VAL A 340 0.59 -1.30 0.38
CA VAL A 340 1.33 -2.39 -0.30
C VAL A 340 2.79 -2.33 0.09
N TRP A 341 3.36 -3.48 0.38
CA TRP A 341 4.79 -3.63 0.55
C TRP A 341 5.26 -5.00 0.04
N GLY A 342 6.43 -5.03 -0.59
CA GLY A 342 7.05 -6.27 -1.03
C GLY A 342 8.49 -6.10 -1.46
N THR A 343 9.25 -7.19 -1.44
CA THR A 343 10.65 -7.22 -1.88
C THR A 343 10.78 -7.27 -3.39
N SER A 344 9.74 -7.72 -4.07
CA SER A 344 9.65 -7.71 -5.53
C SER A 344 8.21 -7.60 -5.99
N ALA A 345 8.01 -7.27 -7.26
CA ALA A 345 6.68 -7.27 -7.88
C ALA A 345 6.05 -8.68 -7.98
N ASN A 346 6.82 -9.73 -7.70
CA ASN A 346 6.34 -11.12 -7.66
C ASN A 346 6.14 -11.65 -6.24
N ASP A 347 6.44 -10.85 -5.21
CA ASP A 347 6.27 -11.25 -3.81
C ASP A 347 5.99 -9.99 -2.97
N PHE A 348 4.72 -9.76 -2.66
CA PHE A 348 4.28 -8.60 -1.91
C PHE A 348 3.01 -8.85 -1.09
N PHE A 349 2.80 -8.03 -0.07
CA PHE A 349 1.62 -8.01 0.78
C PHE A 349 0.78 -6.78 0.51
N VAL A 350 -0.54 -6.93 0.65
CA VAL A 350 -1.53 -5.86 0.55
C VAL A 350 -2.38 -5.85 1.81
N THR A 351 -2.54 -4.69 2.43
CA THR A 351 -3.49 -4.51 3.55
C THR A 351 -4.79 -3.90 3.04
N THR A 352 -5.90 -4.22 3.70
CA THR A 352 -7.22 -3.72 3.31
C THR A 352 -7.95 -3.03 4.46
N GLY A 353 -8.92 -2.17 4.11
CA GLY A 353 -9.83 -1.53 5.05
C GLY A 353 -10.86 -2.49 5.68
N GLU A 354 -10.77 -3.78 5.39
CA GLU A 354 -11.58 -4.84 6.00
C GLU A 354 -10.80 -5.67 7.02
N GLY A 355 -9.57 -5.24 7.35
CA GLY A 355 -8.72 -5.95 8.30
C GLY A 355 -8.05 -7.19 7.74
N ARG A 356 -7.90 -7.29 6.42
CA ARG A 356 -7.22 -8.41 5.77
C ARG A 356 -5.82 -8.07 5.33
N ILE A 357 -4.96 -9.08 5.33
CA ILE A 357 -3.67 -9.04 4.65
C ILE A 357 -3.69 -10.12 3.57
N VAL A 358 -3.45 -9.68 2.34
CA VAL A 358 -3.35 -10.57 1.18
C VAL A 358 -1.88 -10.70 0.81
N HIS A 359 -1.38 -11.92 0.68
CA HIS A 359 -0.05 -12.22 0.18
C HIS A 359 -0.14 -12.62 -1.28
N VAL A 360 0.63 -11.96 -2.11
CA VAL A 360 0.71 -12.21 -3.55
C VAL A 360 2.06 -12.81 -3.88
N VAL A 361 2.05 -14.00 -4.47
CA VAL A 361 3.25 -14.69 -4.96
C VAL A 361 3.04 -15.06 -6.42
N GLY A 362 3.84 -14.50 -7.30
CA GLY A 362 3.61 -14.61 -8.74
C GLY A 362 2.23 -14.05 -9.12
N ASP A 363 1.43 -14.86 -9.79
CA ASP A 363 0.06 -14.51 -10.19
C ASP A 363 -1.01 -15.02 -9.20
N GLN A 364 -0.60 -15.46 -8.01
CA GLN A 364 -1.53 -15.99 -7.01
C GLN A 364 -1.67 -15.02 -5.84
N ALA A 365 -2.92 -14.76 -5.46
CA ALA A 365 -3.28 -14.02 -4.26
C ALA A 365 -3.87 -14.99 -3.22
N THR A 366 -3.44 -14.86 -1.97
CA THR A 366 -3.96 -15.65 -0.84
C THR A 366 -4.19 -14.74 0.34
N ILE A 367 -5.30 -14.96 1.07
CA ILE A 367 -5.52 -14.29 2.35
C ILE A 367 -4.54 -14.89 3.35
N ALA A 368 -3.66 -14.04 3.88
CA ALA A 368 -2.63 -14.42 4.85
C ALA A 368 -3.07 -14.12 6.29
N TYR A 369 -3.96 -13.16 6.48
CA TYR A 369 -4.54 -12.76 7.76
C TYR A 369 -5.93 -12.16 7.56
N ASP A 370 -6.85 -12.39 8.49
CA ASP A 370 -8.15 -11.73 8.55
C ASP A 370 -8.49 -11.41 10.02
N ALA A 371 -8.66 -10.15 10.35
CA ALA A 371 -8.97 -9.68 11.71
C ALA A 371 -10.28 -10.25 12.26
N ALA A 372 -11.23 -10.58 11.38
CA ALA A 372 -12.46 -11.24 11.79
C ALA A 372 -12.23 -12.63 12.40
N CYS A 373 -11.08 -13.26 12.10
CA CYS A 373 -10.73 -14.57 12.64
C CYS A 373 -10.16 -14.53 14.07
N ALA A 374 -9.77 -13.36 14.54
CA ALA A 374 -9.33 -13.17 15.92
C ALA A 374 -10.49 -13.27 16.94
N ASP A 375 -11.74 -13.04 16.48
CA ASP A 375 -12.93 -13.22 17.32
C ASP A 375 -13.41 -14.69 17.24
N PRO A 376 -13.38 -15.45 18.37
CA PRO A 376 -13.82 -16.84 18.40
C PRO A 376 -15.26 -17.07 17.97
N ALA A 377 -16.15 -16.07 18.16
CA ALA A 377 -17.53 -16.16 17.76
C ALA A 377 -17.72 -16.12 16.24
N SER A 378 -16.87 -15.36 15.55
CA SER A 378 -16.87 -15.21 14.10
C SER A 378 -16.06 -16.33 13.40
N ALA A 379 -15.01 -16.82 14.04
CA ALA A 379 -14.06 -17.77 13.45
C ALA A 379 -14.71 -19.08 12.99
N GLY A 380 -15.65 -19.61 13.76
CA GLY A 380 -16.29 -20.91 13.46
C GLY A 380 -17.24 -20.90 12.26
N ALA A 381 -17.83 -19.75 11.94
CA ALA A 381 -18.79 -19.60 10.84
C ALA A 381 -18.17 -19.01 9.56
N ASN A 382 -16.97 -18.43 9.65
CA ASN A 382 -16.32 -17.75 8.52
C ASN A 382 -15.44 -18.73 7.70
N PRO A 383 -15.75 -18.94 6.41
CA PRO A 383 -15.00 -19.85 5.55
C PRO A 383 -13.52 -19.45 5.37
N ILE A 384 -13.21 -18.17 5.46
CA ILE A 384 -11.82 -17.69 5.40
C ILE A 384 -11.07 -18.18 6.63
N CYS A 385 -11.66 -18.06 7.83
CA CYS A 385 -11.04 -18.48 9.08
C CYS A 385 -10.80 -20.00 9.10
N GLN A 386 -11.76 -20.79 8.60
CA GLN A 386 -11.58 -22.23 8.44
C GLN A 386 -10.43 -22.57 7.49
N ALA A 387 -10.32 -21.83 6.37
CA ALA A 387 -9.24 -22.02 5.41
C ALA A 387 -7.86 -21.60 5.96
N LEU A 388 -7.80 -20.56 6.80
CA LEU A 388 -6.57 -20.14 7.48
C LEU A 388 -6.13 -21.14 8.54
N GLN A 389 -7.06 -21.69 9.34
CA GLN A 389 -6.77 -22.72 10.34
C GLN A 389 -6.29 -24.04 9.73
N ALA A 390 -6.78 -24.41 8.55
CA ALA A 390 -6.34 -25.63 7.86
C ALA A 390 -4.91 -25.54 7.29
N LYS A 391 -4.28 -24.36 7.30
CA LYS A 391 -2.89 -24.16 6.86
C LYS A 391 -1.87 -24.16 8.01
N GLN A 392 -2.31 -24.07 9.25
CA GLN A 392 -1.51 -24.22 10.47
C GLN A 392 -1.41 -25.69 10.87
#